data_30a4011c7ff7d73fb7158bc5d6aeb489
#
_entry.id   30a4011c7ff7d73fb7158bc5d6aeb489
#
_cell.length_a   1.000
_cell.length_b   1.000
_cell.length_c   1.000
_cell.angle_alpha   90.00
_cell.angle_beta   90.00
_cell.angle_gamma   90.00
#
_symmetry.space_group_name_H-M   'P 1'
#
loop_
_entity.id
_entity.type
_entity.pdbx_description
1 polymer ?
#
loop_
_entity_poly.entity_id
_entity_poly.type
_entity_poly.pdbx_seq_one_letter_code
_entity_poly.pdbx_strand_id
1 'polypeptide(L)'
;MNKLIYLPLIIVAILLGSCTKEPTDLDGLLDGDIIMDASLYAPEDYLISVKYPNPSVDDLNKHILIAIHGFSASTFEWQEFQDYSDTLGPYRVSQVLLDGHGRTYEDFKNSTWKDWSQAIKREYEKLEELGYTKISLVGSSTGGPLILELVSSGYFESHTNPKYIFLIDPIIVSSIKIQSIAGLIGPMLGYVEAENSGDEVKYWYTYRPQETVRELNALMKAVRKDLEKGITLPSNTYLKSFHSDKDPTANSASTVLIYKGVTSSNGNHIDAEIIDSEIHVFTRLALREGITQKDIANQQKAFEEMATKLSK
;
A
#
# COMPACT_ATOMS: atom_id res chain seq x y z
N MET A 1 -39.30 -34.11 35.63
CA MET A 1 -38.04 -33.33 35.68
C MET A 1 -37.18 -33.80 34.51
N ASN A 2 -37.17 -33.12 33.35
CA ASN A 2 -36.18 -33.26 32.28
C ASN A 2 -36.61 -32.36 31.10
N LYS A 3 -36.48 -31.05 31.21
CA LYS A 3 -36.75 -30.09 30.12
C LYS A 3 -35.66 -28.99 29.97
N LEU A 4 -34.44 -29.21 30.40
CA LEU A 4 -33.43 -28.13 30.38
C LEU A 4 -32.14 -28.39 29.62
N ILE A 5 -32.07 -29.42 28.77
CA ILE A 5 -30.80 -29.81 28.11
C ILE A 5 -30.75 -29.45 26.60
N TYR A 6 -31.89 -29.05 25.99
CA TYR A 6 -31.93 -28.83 24.52
C TYR A 6 -31.69 -27.39 24.06
N LEU A 7 -31.72 -26.40 24.95
CA LEU A 7 -31.57 -25.00 24.57
C LEU A 7 -30.17 -24.62 24.11
N PRO A 8 -29.06 -25.10 24.73
CA PRO A 8 -27.73 -24.74 24.31
C PRO A 8 -27.29 -25.40 22.97
N LEU A 9 -27.84 -26.56 22.61
CA LEU A 9 -27.53 -27.24 21.36
C LEU A 9 -28.12 -26.54 20.12
N ILE A 10 -29.27 -25.89 20.28
CA ILE A 10 -29.90 -25.14 19.17
C ILE A 10 -29.14 -23.84 18.88
N ILE A 11 -28.58 -23.18 19.87
CA ILE A 11 -27.80 -21.97 19.70
C ILE A 11 -26.45 -22.30 19.02
N VAL A 12 -25.83 -23.44 19.32
CA VAL A 12 -24.60 -23.90 18.65
C VAL A 12 -24.85 -24.31 17.21
N ALA A 13 -26.01 -24.91 16.89
CA ALA A 13 -26.37 -25.29 15.53
C ALA A 13 -26.67 -24.08 14.62
N ILE A 14 -27.18 -22.97 15.19
CA ILE A 14 -27.42 -21.72 14.45
C ILE A 14 -26.09 -21.01 14.14
N LEU A 15 -25.07 -21.17 14.99
CA LEU A 15 -23.75 -20.59 14.78
C LEU A 15 -22.89 -21.34 13.74
N LEU A 16 -23.18 -22.60 13.46
CA LEU A 16 -22.46 -23.42 12.48
C LEU A 16 -23.02 -23.32 11.05
N GLY A 17 -24.19 -22.70 10.88
CA GLY A 17 -24.84 -22.50 9.57
C GLY A 17 -24.62 -21.13 8.96
N SER A 18 -23.69 -20.32 9.50
CA SER A 18 -23.37 -19.02 8.91
C SER A 18 -22.55 -19.23 7.63
N CYS A 19 -23.25 -19.35 6.50
CA CYS A 19 -22.62 -19.17 5.19
C CYS A 19 -21.97 -17.79 5.17
N THR A 20 -20.71 -17.73 4.82
CA THR A 20 -20.03 -16.48 4.47
C THR A 20 -20.87 -15.78 3.40
N LYS A 21 -21.32 -14.58 3.67
CA LYS A 21 -22.12 -13.83 2.71
C LYS A 21 -21.18 -13.16 1.72
N GLU A 22 -21.20 -13.62 0.49
CA GLU A 22 -20.51 -12.94 -0.60
C GLU A 22 -21.33 -11.74 -1.09
N PRO A 23 -20.71 -10.72 -1.68
CA PRO A 23 -21.44 -9.63 -2.32
C PRO A 23 -22.41 -10.15 -3.39
N THR A 24 -23.59 -9.57 -3.49
CA THR A 24 -24.64 -10.02 -4.41
C THR A 24 -24.48 -9.52 -5.85
N ASP A 25 -23.60 -8.56 -6.06
CA ASP A 25 -23.32 -7.96 -7.36
C ASP A 25 -21.82 -7.90 -7.62
N LEU A 26 -21.21 -9.08 -7.69
CA LEU A 26 -19.77 -9.21 -7.96
C LEU A 26 -19.40 -8.73 -9.37
N ASP A 27 -20.21 -9.10 -10.37
CA ASP A 27 -19.93 -8.83 -11.77
C ASP A 27 -20.02 -7.32 -12.08
N GLY A 28 -20.91 -6.61 -11.38
CA GLY A 28 -21.12 -5.19 -11.60
C GLY A 28 -20.08 -4.29 -10.94
N LEU A 29 -19.43 -4.76 -9.87
CA LEU A 29 -18.60 -3.91 -9.03
C LEU A 29 -17.14 -4.37 -8.92
N LEU A 30 -16.87 -5.64 -9.25
CA LEU A 30 -15.57 -6.26 -9.00
C LEU A 30 -15.02 -6.99 -10.22
N ASP A 31 -15.80 -7.06 -11.28
CA ASP A 31 -15.29 -7.45 -12.59
C ASP A 31 -14.42 -6.31 -13.14
N GLY A 32 -13.20 -6.65 -13.47
CA GLY A 32 -12.25 -5.72 -14.01
C GLY A 32 -12.81 -4.86 -15.14
N ASP A 33 -13.64 -5.41 -16.02
CA ASP A 33 -14.24 -4.71 -17.18
C ASP A 33 -15.13 -3.51 -16.78
N ILE A 34 -15.69 -3.53 -15.57
CA ILE A 34 -16.66 -2.51 -15.14
C ILE A 34 -16.06 -1.50 -14.19
N ILE A 35 -15.14 -1.94 -13.34
CA ILE A 35 -14.59 -1.12 -12.26
C ILE A 35 -13.31 -0.43 -12.67
N MET A 36 -12.54 -1.08 -13.53
CA MET A 36 -11.21 -0.62 -13.85
C MET A 36 -11.20 0.13 -15.16
N ASP A 37 -10.49 1.24 -15.17
CA ASP A 37 -10.06 1.86 -16.42
C ASP A 37 -9.37 0.79 -17.28
N ALA A 38 -9.71 0.73 -18.58
CA ALA A 38 -9.13 -0.25 -19.49
C ALA A 38 -7.59 -0.22 -19.50
N SER A 39 -6.98 0.94 -19.22
CA SER A 39 -5.53 1.09 -19.05
C SER A 39 -4.96 0.31 -17.87
N LEU A 40 -5.77 -0.01 -16.86
CA LEU A 40 -5.35 -0.81 -15.70
C LEU A 40 -5.36 -2.31 -15.96
N TYR A 41 -5.90 -2.78 -17.09
CA TYR A 41 -5.79 -4.18 -17.53
C TYR A 41 -4.38 -4.53 -18.00
N ALA A 42 -3.64 -3.55 -18.47
CA ALA A 42 -2.23 -3.68 -18.81
C ALA A 42 -1.38 -2.90 -17.78
N PRO A 43 -1.39 -3.29 -16.49
CA PRO A 43 -0.66 -2.56 -15.45
C PRO A 43 0.84 -2.55 -15.69
N GLU A 44 1.35 -3.51 -16.43
CA GLU A 44 2.73 -3.53 -16.93
C GLU A 44 3.09 -2.30 -17.75
N ASP A 45 2.13 -1.66 -18.42
CA ASP A 45 2.37 -0.43 -19.17
C ASP A 45 2.79 0.76 -18.27
N TYR A 46 2.53 0.66 -16.97
CA TYR A 46 2.96 1.65 -15.98
C TYR A 46 4.37 1.38 -15.43
N LEU A 47 4.95 0.20 -15.74
CA LEU A 47 6.27 -0.18 -15.27
C LEU A 47 7.37 0.43 -16.16
N ILE A 48 8.38 0.99 -15.56
CA ILE A 48 9.54 1.55 -16.28
C ILE A 48 10.31 0.46 -17.00
N SER A 49 10.38 -0.74 -16.44
CA SER A 49 11.02 -1.89 -17.09
C SER A 49 10.34 -2.28 -18.41
N VAL A 50 9.04 -2.03 -18.55
CA VAL A 50 8.27 -2.30 -19.76
C VAL A 50 8.31 -1.11 -20.74
N LYS A 51 8.12 0.11 -20.22
CA LYS A 51 8.16 1.34 -21.04
C LYS A 51 9.52 1.56 -21.70
N TYR A 52 10.61 1.17 -21.03
CA TYR A 52 11.98 1.38 -21.48
C TYR A 52 12.79 0.09 -21.38
N PRO A 53 12.46 -0.94 -22.21
CA PRO A 53 13.10 -2.26 -22.15
C PRO A 53 14.55 -2.25 -22.63
N ASN A 54 14.97 -1.18 -23.30
CA ASN A 54 16.33 -0.97 -23.77
C ASN A 54 16.77 0.45 -23.40
N PRO A 55 17.08 0.71 -22.12
CA PRO A 55 17.40 2.05 -21.65
C PRO A 55 18.70 2.57 -22.28
N SER A 56 18.71 3.84 -22.63
CA SER A 56 19.96 4.54 -23.02
C SER A 56 20.85 4.79 -21.79
N VAL A 57 22.11 5.17 -22.01
CA VAL A 57 23.02 5.58 -20.92
C VAL A 57 22.42 6.73 -20.09
N ASP A 58 21.74 7.67 -20.77
CA ASP A 58 21.09 8.79 -20.07
C ASP A 58 19.90 8.32 -19.23
N ASP A 59 19.17 7.29 -19.68
CA ASP A 59 18.08 6.71 -18.89
C ASP A 59 18.62 6.00 -17.64
N LEU A 60 19.71 5.25 -17.77
CA LEU A 60 20.34 4.56 -16.64
C LEU A 60 20.89 5.50 -15.55
N ASN A 61 21.15 6.76 -15.92
CA ASN A 61 21.58 7.80 -14.98
C ASN A 61 20.44 8.44 -14.19
N LYS A 62 19.18 8.22 -14.62
CA LYS A 62 18.00 8.75 -13.92
C LYS A 62 17.66 7.94 -12.69
N HIS A 63 17.11 8.61 -11.68
CA HIS A 63 16.45 7.93 -10.57
C HIS A 63 15.15 7.26 -11.05
N ILE A 64 14.92 6.04 -10.60
CA ILE A 64 13.63 5.37 -10.75
C ILE A 64 12.98 5.27 -9.36
N LEU A 65 11.75 5.76 -9.25
CA LEU A 65 10.93 5.61 -8.06
C LEU A 65 9.88 4.54 -8.32
N ILE A 66 9.97 3.42 -7.63
CA ILE A 66 8.90 2.41 -7.62
C ILE A 66 7.82 2.90 -6.65
N ALA A 67 6.62 3.15 -7.18
CA ALA A 67 5.48 3.64 -6.43
C ALA A 67 4.49 2.49 -6.14
N ILE A 68 4.19 2.29 -4.87
CA ILE A 68 3.47 1.15 -4.32
C ILE A 68 2.21 1.66 -3.64
N HIS A 69 1.05 1.27 -4.17
CA HIS A 69 -0.26 1.69 -3.68
C HIS A 69 -0.70 0.98 -2.40
N GLY A 70 -1.79 1.46 -1.80
CA GLY A 70 -2.39 0.91 -0.58
C GLY A 70 -3.30 -0.31 -0.81
N PHE A 71 -3.84 -0.84 0.29
CA PHE A 71 -4.79 -1.95 0.30
C PHE A 71 -6.07 -1.61 -0.48
N SER A 72 -6.53 -2.54 -1.28
CA SER A 72 -7.73 -2.41 -2.13
C SER A 72 -7.68 -1.29 -3.18
N ALA A 73 -6.53 -0.67 -3.40
CA ALA A 73 -6.31 0.39 -4.37
C ALA A 73 -5.77 -0.16 -5.70
N SER A 74 -5.39 0.74 -6.59
CA SER A 74 -4.73 0.46 -7.86
C SER A 74 -3.58 1.45 -8.10
N THR A 75 -2.93 1.34 -9.25
CA THR A 75 -1.86 2.27 -9.68
C THR A 75 -2.33 3.73 -9.70
N PHE A 76 -3.63 3.98 -9.88
CA PHE A 76 -4.21 5.33 -9.88
C PHE A 76 -3.87 6.14 -8.62
N GLU A 77 -3.60 5.49 -7.49
CA GLU A 77 -3.23 6.17 -6.25
C GLU A 77 -1.98 7.05 -6.40
N TRP A 78 -1.10 6.75 -7.36
CA TRP A 78 0.12 7.49 -7.65
C TRP A 78 0.05 8.33 -8.94
N GLN A 79 -1.10 8.40 -9.61
CA GLN A 79 -1.24 9.11 -10.87
C GLN A 79 -0.90 10.60 -10.76
N GLU A 80 -1.35 11.29 -9.70
CA GLU A 80 -1.04 12.70 -9.50
C GLU A 80 0.46 12.97 -9.31
N PHE A 81 1.18 12.05 -8.66
CA PHE A 81 2.63 12.15 -8.55
C PHE A 81 3.33 11.82 -9.87
N GLN A 82 2.80 10.88 -10.65
CA GLN A 82 3.29 10.61 -12.01
C GLN A 82 3.17 11.87 -12.88
N ASP A 83 1.99 12.48 -12.92
CA ASP A 83 1.72 13.69 -13.71
C ASP A 83 2.64 14.85 -13.27
N TYR A 84 2.84 15.00 -11.96
CA TYR A 84 3.78 15.97 -11.40
C TYR A 84 5.21 15.69 -11.86
N SER A 85 5.64 14.44 -11.83
CA SER A 85 6.99 14.03 -12.21
C SER A 85 7.28 14.23 -13.69
N ASP A 86 6.30 14.01 -14.55
CA ASP A 86 6.43 14.14 -16.00
C ASP A 86 6.73 15.59 -16.43
N THR A 87 6.39 16.56 -15.58
CA THR A 87 6.74 17.98 -15.81
C THR A 87 8.20 18.30 -15.46
N LEU A 88 8.85 17.50 -14.60
CA LEU A 88 10.19 17.78 -14.06
C LEU A 88 11.32 17.03 -14.78
N GLY A 89 11.05 15.89 -15.35
CA GLY A 89 11.94 15.15 -16.25
C GLY A 89 13.21 14.46 -15.72
N PRO A 90 13.77 14.78 -14.52
CA PRO A 90 15.08 14.22 -14.13
C PRO A 90 15.00 12.82 -13.52
N TYR A 91 13.82 12.30 -13.20
CA TYR A 91 13.57 10.96 -12.67
C TYR A 91 12.33 10.34 -13.32
N ARG A 92 12.06 9.08 -13.05
CA ARG A 92 10.91 8.36 -13.58
C ARG A 92 10.17 7.64 -12.45
N VAL A 93 8.86 7.47 -12.62
CA VAL A 93 8.00 6.74 -11.67
C VAL A 93 7.53 5.44 -12.32
N SER A 94 7.78 4.33 -11.64
CA SER A 94 7.30 3.00 -12.00
C SER A 94 6.17 2.63 -11.06
N GLN A 95 4.92 2.67 -11.54
CA GLN A 95 3.75 2.37 -10.70
C GLN A 95 3.50 0.86 -10.72
N VAL A 96 3.69 0.21 -9.59
CA VAL A 96 3.47 -1.24 -9.45
C VAL A 96 2.04 -1.50 -9.01
N LEU A 97 1.33 -2.34 -9.77
CA LEU A 97 0.07 -2.93 -9.31
C LEU A 97 0.37 -4.16 -8.47
N LEU A 98 -0.07 -4.16 -7.22
CA LEU A 98 0.10 -5.30 -6.32
C LEU A 98 -0.71 -6.51 -6.83
N ASP A 99 -0.14 -7.72 -6.70
CA ASP A 99 -0.81 -8.94 -7.17
C ASP A 99 -2.21 -9.08 -6.54
N GLY A 100 -3.16 -9.51 -7.35
CA GLY A 100 -4.58 -9.61 -6.98
C GLY A 100 -5.35 -8.29 -6.98
N HIS A 101 -4.66 -7.12 -6.93
CA HIS A 101 -5.32 -5.82 -7.01
C HIS A 101 -5.61 -5.42 -8.45
N GLY A 102 -6.61 -4.55 -8.64
CA GLY A 102 -6.99 -4.09 -9.97
C GLY A 102 -7.43 -5.20 -10.92
N ARG A 103 -7.96 -6.29 -10.39
CA ARG A 103 -8.43 -7.50 -11.05
C ARG A 103 -9.82 -7.86 -10.53
N THR A 104 -10.25 -9.11 -10.74
CA THR A 104 -11.52 -9.60 -10.19
C THR A 104 -11.50 -9.68 -8.67
N TYR A 105 -12.69 -9.75 -8.05
CA TYR A 105 -12.84 -9.99 -6.62
C TYR A 105 -12.15 -11.29 -6.17
N GLU A 106 -12.25 -12.34 -6.98
CA GLU A 106 -11.64 -13.63 -6.69
C GLU A 106 -10.10 -13.57 -6.73
N ASP A 107 -9.53 -12.81 -7.68
CA ASP A 107 -8.08 -12.59 -7.73
C ASP A 107 -7.61 -11.89 -6.45
N PHE A 108 -8.33 -10.85 -6.01
CA PHE A 108 -8.01 -10.14 -4.78
C PHE A 108 -8.19 -11.02 -3.55
N LYS A 109 -9.31 -11.76 -3.45
CA LYS A 109 -9.62 -12.68 -2.35
C LYS A 109 -8.56 -13.75 -2.15
N ASN A 110 -8.01 -14.27 -3.23
CA ASN A 110 -7.03 -15.34 -3.22
C ASN A 110 -5.58 -14.86 -3.07
N SER A 111 -5.35 -13.53 -3.11
CA SER A 111 -4.00 -12.99 -2.95
C SER A 111 -3.58 -12.84 -1.49
N THR A 112 -2.31 -13.04 -1.22
CA THR A 112 -1.69 -12.86 0.10
C THR A 112 -0.78 -11.64 0.12
N TRP A 113 -0.43 -11.14 1.29
CA TRP A 113 0.53 -10.04 1.40
C TRP A 113 1.92 -10.41 0.83
N LYS A 114 2.25 -11.71 0.76
CA LYS A 114 3.48 -12.19 0.14
C LYS A 114 3.42 -12.06 -1.38
N ASP A 115 2.25 -12.31 -1.98
CA ASP A 115 2.03 -12.08 -3.41
C ASP A 115 2.12 -10.59 -3.72
N TRP A 116 1.53 -9.72 -2.87
CA TRP A 116 1.66 -8.27 -3.03
C TRP A 116 3.13 -7.83 -3.04
N SER A 117 3.95 -8.41 -2.16
CA SER A 117 5.39 -8.16 -2.10
C SER A 117 6.13 -8.62 -3.37
N GLN A 118 5.67 -9.71 -4.02
CA GLN A 118 6.31 -10.22 -5.24
C GLN A 118 6.21 -9.24 -6.42
N ALA A 119 5.10 -8.51 -6.55
CA ALA A 119 4.96 -7.49 -7.60
C ALA A 119 6.07 -6.42 -7.50
N ILE A 120 6.40 -6.00 -6.28
CA ILE A 120 7.46 -5.02 -6.02
C ILE A 120 8.83 -5.61 -6.38
N LYS A 121 9.10 -6.84 -5.95
CA LYS A 121 10.37 -7.55 -6.20
C LYS A 121 10.59 -7.72 -7.70
N ARG A 122 9.58 -8.17 -8.45
CA ARG A 122 9.70 -8.35 -9.91
C ARG A 122 10.12 -7.08 -10.64
N GLU A 123 9.50 -5.94 -10.32
CA GLU A 123 9.91 -4.67 -10.95
C GLU A 123 11.30 -4.24 -10.50
N TYR A 124 11.62 -4.41 -9.21
CA TYR A 124 12.96 -4.08 -8.68
C TYR A 124 14.06 -4.86 -9.38
N GLU A 125 13.92 -6.19 -9.43
CA GLU A 125 14.85 -7.11 -10.08
C GLU A 125 14.97 -6.81 -11.57
N LYS A 126 13.83 -6.50 -12.24
CA LYS A 126 13.85 -6.16 -13.65
C LYS A 126 14.58 -4.86 -13.97
N LEU A 127 14.44 -3.86 -13.10
CA LEU A 127 15.21 -2.62 -13.22
C LEU A 127 16.71 -2.85 -13.01
N GLU A 128 17.10 -3.71 -12.06
CA GLU A 128 18.50 -4.11 -11.86
C GLU A 128 19.07 -4.84 -13.08
N GLU A 129 18.31 -5.81 -13.64
CA GLU A 129 18.70 -6.51 -14.88
C GLU A 129 18.91 -5.55 -16.06
N LEU A 130 18.13 -4.47 -16.14
CA LEU A 130 18.28 -3.43 -17.15
C LEU A 130 19.47 -2.48 -16.87
N GLY A 131 20.09 -2.57 -15.70
CA GLY A 131 21.27 -1.79 -15.33
C GLY A 131 20.99 -0.52 -14.53
N TYR A 132 19.75 -0.29 -14.07
CA TYR A 132 19.45 0.85 -13.19
C TYR A 132 20.10 0.65 -11.82
N THR A 133 20.77 1.69 -11.31
CA THR A 133 21.46 1.67 -10.01
C THR A 133 20.92 2.71 -9.02
N LYS A 134 20.07 3.61 -9.48
CA LYS A 134 19.43 4.64 -8.67
C LYS A 134 17.93 4.31 -8.49
N ILE A 135 17.67 3.21 -7.79
CA ILE A 135 16.30 2.77 -7.51
C ILE A 135 15.88 3.31 -6.13
N SER A 136 14.68 3.82 -6.05
CA SER A 136 14.04 4.34 -4.82
C SER A 136 12.63 3.77 -4.70
N LEU A 137 12.05 3.81 -3.50
CA LEU A 137 10.75 3.26 -3.21
C LEU A 137 9.86 4.33 -2.57
N VAL A 138 8.59 4.34 -2.93
CA VAL A 138 7.56 5.04 -2.19
C VAL A 138 6.37 4.12 -1.96
N GLY A 139 5.84 4.10 -0.74
CA GLY A 139 4.66 3.29 -0.40
C GLY A 139 3.65 4.10 0.37
N SER A 140 2.40 4.06 -0.08
CA SER A 140 1.25 4.61 0.63
C SER A 140 0.52 3.52 1.41
N SER A 141 0.01 3.85 2.58
CA SER A 141 -0.79 2.92 3.39
C SER A 141 -0.10 1.55 3.54
N THR A 142 -0.65 0.49 2.92
CA THR A 142 -0.10 -0.87 2.93
C THR A 142 1.24 -0.98 2.19
N GLY A 143 1.51 -0.12 1.21
CA GLY A 143 2.82 -0.06 0.56
C GLY A 143 3.96 0.21 1.53
N GLY A 144 3.69 0.98 2.60
CA GLY A 144 4.67 1.26 3.65
C GLY A 144 5.17 0.01 4.38
N PRO A 145 4.31 -0.79 5.04
CA PRO A 145 4.72 -2.04 5.67
C PRO A 145 5.29 -3.08 4.69
N LEU A 146 4.87 -3.12 3.41
CA LEU A 146 5.50 -3.98 2.41
C LEU A 146 6.97 -3.61 2.19
N ILE A 147 7.29 -2.32 2.07
CA ILE A 147 8.67 -1.85 1.95
C ILE A 147 9.48 -2.18 3.22
N LEU A 148 8.91 -1.95 4.41
CA LEU A 148 9.61 -2.24 5.67
C LEU A 148 9.87 -3.74 5.85
N GLU A 149 8.98 -4.59 5.37
CA GLU A 149 9.18 -6.05 5.35
C GLU A 149 10.32 -6.43 4.41
N LEU A 150 10.42 -5.84 3.21
CA LEU A 150 11.55 -6.07 2.31
C LEU A 150 12.88 -5.70 2.96
N VAL A 151 12.92 -4.59 3.71
CA VAL A 151 14.12 -4.19 4.46
C VAL A 151 14.42 -5.18 5.57
N SER A 152 13.44 -5.54 6.40
CA SER A 152 13.63 -6.38 7.58
C SER A 152 13.93 -7.85 7.25
N SER A 153 13.44 -8.34 6.12
CA SER A 153 13.71 -9.70 5.61
C SER A 153 15.10 -9.86 5.00
N GLY A 154 15.86 -8.77 4.85
CA GLY A 154 17.20 -8.80 4.23
C GLY A 154 17.18 -8.88 2.71
N TYR A 155 16.05 -8.56 2.05
CA TYR A 155 15.95 -8.60 0.58
C TYR A 155 17.09 -7.82 -0.10
N PHE A 156 17.43 -6.64 0.43
CA PHE A 156 18.47 -5.78 -0.14
C PHE A 156 19.92 -6.23 0.16
N GLU A 157 20.14 -7.31 0.90
CA GLU A 157 21.49 -7.87 1.08
C GLU A 157 22.07 -8.46 -0.21
N SER A 158 21.19 -8.91 -1.12
CA SER A 158 21.54 -9.46 -2.44
C SER A 158 21.15 -8.56 -3.62
N HIS A 159 20.62 -7.38 -3.35
CA HIS A 159 20.14 -6.43 -4.35
C HIS A 159 20.76 -5.03 -4.14
N THR A 160 20.65 -4.17 -5.16
CA THR A 160 21.05 -2.77 -5.05
C THR A 160 20.29 -2.09 -3.89
N ASN A 161 20.99 -1.39 -3.03
CA ASN A 161 20.36 -0.65 -1.94
C ASN A 161 19.49 0.48 -2.50
N PRO A 162 18.23 0.63 -2.05
CA PRO A 162 17.40 1.76 -2.44
C PRO A 162 18.04 3.07 -1.99
N LYS A 163 18.02 4.09 -2.85
CA LYS A 163 18.58 5.41 -2.51
C LYS A 163 17.69 6.16 -1.54
N TYR A 164 16.39 6.18 -1.83
CA TYR A 164 15.36 6.84 -1.02
C TYR A 164 14.21 5.89 -0.78
N ILE A 165 13.67 5.95 0.42
CA ILE A 165 12.39 5.30 0.81
C ILE A 165 11.49 6.41 1.36
N PHE A 166 10.29 6.53 0.79
CA PHE A 166 9.26 7.43 1.28
C PHE A 166 8.05 6.62 1.71
N LEU A 167 7.50 6.94 2.87
CA LEU A 167 6.30 6.30 3.40
C LEU A 167 5.24 7.37 3.60
N ILE A 168 4.07 7.16 2.99
CA ILE A 168 2.93 8.07 3.06
C ILE A 168 1.80 7.39 3.82
N ASP A 169 1.43 7.93 4.97
CA ASP A 169 0.38 7.37 5.84
C ASP A 169 0.52 5.83 6.01
N PRO A 170 1.72 5.32 6.35
CA PRO A 170 1.96 3.88 6.43
C PRO A 170 1.08 3.24 7.51
N ILE A 171 0.42 2.10 7.18
CA ILE A 171 -0.47 1.41 8.11
C ILE A 171 0.27 0.33 8.90
N ILE A 172 0.77 0.67 10.08
CA ILE A 172 1.31 -0.27 11.08
C ILE A 172 0.29 -0.51 12.19
N VAL A 173 -0.43 0.54 12.55
CA VAL A 173 -1.56 0.52 13.48
C VAL A 173 -2.77 1.11 12.77
N SER A 174 -3.88 0.39 12.77
CA SER A 174 -5.13 0.88 12.21
C SER A 174 -5.85 1.81 13.18
N SER A 175 -6.44 2.90 12.65
CA SER A 175 -7.40 3.74 13.38
C SER A 175 -8.76 3.06 13.50
N ILE A 176 -9.10 2.15 12.59
CA ILE A 176 -10.39 1.46 12.53
C ILE A 176 -10.34 0.22 13.41
N LYS A 177 -11.05 0.23 14.54
CA LYS A 177 -11.13 -0.92 15.47
C LYS A 177 -11.70 -2.19 14.82
N ILE A 178 -12.51 -2.06 13.77
CA ILE A 178 -13.13 -3.19 13.07
C ILE A 178 -12.10 -4.11 12.41
N GLN A 179 -10.96 -3.57 11.96
CA GLN A 179 -9.87 -4.38 11.39
C GLN A 179 -9.21 -5.29 12.44
N SER A 180 -9.16 -4.87 13.70
CA SER A 180 -8.67 -5.71 14.80
C SER A 180 -9.68 -6.79 15.22
N ILE A 181 -10.95 -6.61 14.88
CA ILE A 181 -12.05 -7.55 15.17
C ILE A 181 -12.33 -8.48 13.98
N ALA A 182 -11.90 -8.13 12.76
CA ALA A 182 -12.18 -8.90 11.54
C ALA A 182 -11.74 -10.38 11.64
N GLY A 183 -10.70 -10.66 12.41
CA GLY A 183 -10.27 -12.04 12.73
C GLY A 183 -11.28 -12.83 13.55
N LEU A 184 -12.13 -12.16 14.32
CA LEU A 184 -13.13 -12.80 15.20
C LEU A 184 -14.51 -12.90 14.56
N ILE A 185 -14.93 -11.89 13.78
CA ILE A 185 -16.27 -11.77 13.20
C ILE A 185 -16.24 -12.07 11.68
N GLY A 186 -15.06 -12.01 11.06
CA GLY A 186 -14.86 -12.19 9.64
C GLY A 186 -15.56 -13.41 9.02
N PRO A 187 -15.54 -14.62 9.65
CA PRO A 187 -16.23 -15.78 9.12
C PRO A 187 -17.75 -15.58 8.94
N MET A 188 -18.33 -14.59 9.63
CA MET A 188 -19.76 -14.31 9.56
C MET A 188 -20.11 -13.25 8.51
N LEU A 189 -19.17 -12.38 8.12
CA LEU A 189 -19.43 -11.26 7.23
C LEU A 189 -18.96 -11.50 5.79
N GLY A 190 -17.96 -12.36 5.56
CA GLY A 190 -17.41 -12.69 4.24
C GLY A 190 -16.59 -11.55 3.61
N TYR A 191 -16.99 -10.30 3.80
CA TYR A 191 -16.31 -9.11 3.28
C TYR A 191 -16.53 -7.90 4.19
N VAL A 192 -15.75 -6.85 3.95
CA VAL A 192 -15.94 -5.51 4.51
C VAL A 192 -16.24 -4.56 3.36
N GLU A 193 -17.37 -3.86 3.42
CA GLU A 193 -17.73 -2.84 2.45
C GLU A 193 -17.02 -1.53 2.77
N ALA A 194 -16.46 -0.87 1.75
CA ALA A 194 -15.83 0.43 1.84
C ALA A 194 -16.74 1.49 1.21
N GLU A 195 -16.83 2.62 1.84
CA GLU A 195 -17.47 3.79 1.27
C GLU A 195 -16.50 4.44 0.27
N ASN A 196 -16.64 4.12 -1.01
CA ASN A 196 -15.98 4.81 -2.10
C ASN A 196 -16.94 5.82 -2.71
N SER A 197 -16.49 7.03 -2.98
CA SER A 197 -17.30 8.10 -3.55
C SER A 197 -17.18 8.15 -5.08
N GLY A 198 -18.28 8.40 -5.77
CA GLY A 198 -18.30 8.73 -7.20
C GLY A 198 -17.44 7.79 -8.06
N ASP A 199 -16.46 8.35 -8.74
CA ASP A 199 -15.57 7.62 -9.65
C ASP A 199 -14.47 6.82 -8.93
N GLU A 200 -14.34 6.90 -7.61
CA GLU A 200 -13.36 6.08 -6.87
C GLU A 200 -13.61 4.58 -7.04
N VAL A 201 -14.86 4.16 -7.23
CA VAL A 201 -15.21 2.75 -7.47
C VAL A 201 -14.51 2.13 -8.68
N LYS A 202 -14.01 2.95 -9.61
CA LYS A 202 -13.23 2.49 -10.77
C LYS A 202 -11.80 2.05 -10.41
N TYR A 203 -11.28 2.47 -9.26
CA TYR A 203 -9.87 2.31 -8.90
C TYR A 203 -9.65 1.68 -7.53
N TRP A 204 -10.71 1.54 -6.72
CA TRP A 204 -10.70 0.95 -5.38
C TRP A 204 -11.80 -0.07 -5.23
N TYR A 205 -11.47 -1.23 -4.65
CA TYR A 205 -12.48 -2.22 -4.32
C TYR A 205 -13.46 -1.68 -3.27
N THR A 206 -14.74 -1.70 -3.60
CA THR A 206 -15.83 -1.44 -2.64
C THR A 206 -15.97 -2.60 -1.67
N TYR A 207 -15.92 -3.83 -2.16
CA TYR A 207 -16.00 -5.03 -1.32
C TYR A 207 -14.60 -5.59 -1.10
N ARG A 208 -14.18 -5.67 0.17
CA ARG A 208 -12.87 -6.15 0.57
C ARG A 208 -13.03 -7.52 1.20
N PRO A 209 -12.56 -8.61 0.56
CA PRO A 209 -12.65 -9.94 1.13
C PRO A 209 -12.03 -10.00 2.52
N GLN A 210 -12.66 -10.72 3.44
CA GLN A 210 -12.11 -10.88 4.78
C GLN A 210 -10.74 -11.59 4.78
N GLU A 211 -10.49 -12.43 3.78
CA GLU A 211 -9.22 -13.11 3.56
C GLU A 211 -8.10 -12.07 3.40
N THR A 212 -8.28 -11.10 2.53
CA THR A 212 -7.28 -10.03 2.32
C THR A 212 -7.15 -9.09 3.52
N VAL A 213 -8.23 -8.85 4.27
CA VAL A 213 -8.15 -8.10 5.54
C VAL A 213 -7.31 -8.87 6.57
N ARG A 214 -7.40 -10.20 6.62
CA ARG A 214 -6.52 -11.05 7.46
C ARG A 214 -5.07 -10.95 7.01
N GLU A 215 -4.82 -10.98 5.70
CA GLU A 215 -3.48 -10.82 5.13
C GLU A 215 -2.87 -9.47 5.49
N LEU A 216 -3.62 -8.38 5.37
CA LEU A 216 -3.21 -7.05 5.83
C LEU A 216 -2.84 -7.06 7.32
N ASN A 217 -3.69 -7.65 8.16
CA ASN A 217 -3.42 -7.76 9.60
C ASN A 217 -2.18 -8.62 9.89
N ALA A 218 -1.94 -9.69 9.12
CA ALA A 218 -0.75 -10.51 9.24
C ALA A 218 0.53 -9.74 8.89
N LEU A 219 0.51 -8.96 7.82
CA LEU A 219 1.60 -8.06 7.43
C LEU A 219 1.88 -7.02 8.52
N MET A 220 0.85 -6.30 8.99
CA MET A 220 0.99 -5.30 10.05
C MET A 220 1.59 -5.89 11.33
N LYS A 221 1.18 -7.11 11.70
CA LYS A 221 1.71 -7.83 12.86
C LYS A 221 3.17 -8.24 12.66
N ALA A 222 3.53 -8.72 11.48
CA ALA A 222 4.92 -9.08 11.14
C ALA A 222 5.83 -7.87 11.26
N VAL A 223 5.47 -6.77 10.60
CA VAL A 223 6.28 -5.54 10.61
C VAL A 223 6.37 -4.92 12.00
N ARG A 224 5.29 -4.93 12.80
CA ARG A 224 5.39 -4.47 14.22
C ARG A 224 6.41 -5.26 15.00
N LYS A 225 6.42 -6.59 14.85
CA LYS A 225 7.39 -7.46 15.52
C LYS A 225 8.84 -7.14 15.11
N ASP A 226 9.04 -6.77 13.84
CA ASP A 226 10.37 -6.43 13.35
C ASP A 226 10.78 -5.02 13.80
N LEU A 227 9.86 -4.06 13.84
CA LEU A 227 10.09 -2.75 14.45
C LEU A 227 10.46 -2.83 15.94
N GLU A 228 9.85 -3.76 16.69
CA GLU A 228 10.20 -4.03 18.10
C GLU A 228 11.63 -4.57 18.26
N LYS A 229 12.13 -5.34 17.30
CA LYS A 229 13.51 -5.84 17.28
C LYS A 229 14.52 -4.78 16.80
N GLY A 230 14.03 -3.79 16.06
CA GLY A 230 14.84 -2.80 15.35
C GLY A 230 15.12 -3.23 13.91
N ILE A 231 14.82 -2.32 12.99
CA ILE A 231 15.12 -2.47 11.55
C ILE A 231 16.28 -1.51 11.23
N THR A 232 17.34 -2.03 10.64
CA THR A 232 18.46 -1.20 10.14
C THR A 232 18.33 -1.05 8.63
N LEU A 233 18.33 0.18 8.15
CA LEU A 233 18.30 0.47 6.71
C LEU A 233 19.57 0.00 6.01
N PRO A 234 19.49 -0.41 4.75
CA PRO A 234 20.65 -0.66 3.91
C PRO A 234 21.58 0.57 3.86
N SER A 235 22.86 0.33 3.63
CA SER A 235 23.87 1.41 3.60
C SER A 235 23.52 2.47 2.56
N ASN A 236 23.66 3.74 2.93
CA ASN A 236 23.35 4.91 2.10
C ASN A 236 21.88 5.03 1.68
N THR A 237 20.98 4.36 2.36
CA THR A 237 19.53 4.51 2.18
C THR A 237 19.01 5.60 3.12
N TYR A 238 18.27 6.55 2.56
CA TYR A 238 17.53 7.56 3.31
C TYR A 238 16.07 7.15 3.40
N LEU A 239 15.43 7.29 4.55
CA LEU A 239 14.01 7.07 4.73
C LEU A 239 13.34 8.29 5.36
N LYS A 240 12.22 8.71 4.77
CA LYS A 240 11.29 9.69 5.36
C LYS A 240 9.87 9.13 5.40
N SER A 241 9.24 9.26 6.57
CA SER A 241 7.84 8.91 6.78
C SER A 241 7.01 10.17 6.99
N PHE A 242 5.94 10.32 6.21
CA PHE A 242 4.92 11.35 6.37
C PHE A 242 3.64 10.70 6.89
N HIS A 243 2.93 11.37 7.80
CA HIS A 243 1.68 10.83 8.32
C HIS A 243 0.69 11.93 8.71
N SER A 244 -0.53 11.81 8.23
CA SER A 244 -1.65 12.66 8.60
C SER A 244 -2.01 12.49 10.08
N ASP A 245 -2.08 13.58 10.85
CA ASP A 245 -2.30 13.53 12.32
C ASP A 245 -3.67 12.96 12.71
N LYS A 246 -4.67 13.17 11.87
CA LYS A 246 -6.06 12.72 12.09
C LYS A 246 -6.51 11.70 11.04
N ASP A 247 -5.59 10.90 10.53
CA ASP A 247 -5.89 9.86 9.55
C ASP A 247 -6.96 8.89 10.08
N PRO A 248 -8.12 8.76 9.40
CA PRO A 248 -9.21 7.91 9.84
C PRO A 248 -8.92 6.41 9.65
N THR A 249 -7.92 6.05 8.85
CA THR A 249 -7.59 4.66 8.45
C THR A 249 -6.34 4.15 9.13
N ALA A 250 -5.21 4.86 8.99
CA ALA A 250 -3.93 4.52 9.60
C ALA A 250 -3.66 5.45 10.79
N ASN A 251 -3.49 4.89 11.98
CA ASN A 251 -3.20 5.69 13.17
C ASN A 251 -1.79 6.28 13.09
N SER A 252 -1.64 7.57 13.42
CA SER A 252 -0.35 8.27 13.40
C SER A 252 0.71 7.65 14.33
N ALA A 253 0.30 6.83 15.31
CA ALA A 253 1.21 5.98 16.07
C ALA A 253 2.06 5.06 15.16
N SER A 254 1.60 4.76 13.93
CA SER A 254 2.37 3.98 12.94
C SER A 254 3.71 4.65 12.65
N THR A 255 3.71 5.94 12.33
CA THR A 255 4.94 6.70 12.07
C THR A 255 5.82 6.84 13.32
N VAL A 256 5.22 6.94 14.51
CA VAL A 256 5.98 6.93 15.77
C VAL A 256 6.69 5.59 15.99
N LEU A 257 6.03 4.47 15.70
CA LEU A 257 6.66 3.14 15.78
C LEU A 257 7.78 2.99 14.76
N ILE A 258 7.59 3.47 13.53
CA ILE A 258 8.62 3.47 12.48
C ILE A 258 9.81 4.32 12.91
N TYR A 259 9.58 5.54 13.39
CA TYR A 259 10.64 6.44 13.88
C TYR A 259 11.49 5.81 15.00
N LYS A 260 10.84 5.08 15.92
CA LYS A 260 11.52 4.42 17.04
C LYS A 260 12.20 3.10 16.64
N GLY A 261 11.59 2.37 15.71
CA GLY A 261 12.02 1.02 15.34
C GLY A 261 12.94 0.95 14.13
N VAL A 262 13.12 2.05 13.38
CA VAL A 262 13.99 2.07 12.19
C VAL A 262 15.16 3.01 12.42
N THR A 263 16.35 2.53 12.09
CA THR A 263 17.58 3.35 12.12
C THR A 263 18.31 3.25 10.77
N SER A 264 19.04 4.30 10.43
CA SER A 264 20.01 4.26 9.32
C SER A 264 21.14 3.26 9.64
N SER A 265 21.90 2.88 8.64
CA SER A 265 23.10 2.04 8.82
C SER A 265 24.15 2.63 9.78
N ASN A 266 24.08 3.94 10.05
CA ASN A 266 24.95 4.65 11.01
C ASN A 266 24.31 4.76 12.42
N GLY A 267 23.15 4.14 12.64
CA GLY A 267 22.44 4.17 13.92
C GLY A 267 21.62 5.44 14.20
N ASN A 268 21.51 6.37 13.23
CA ASN A 268 20.68 7.56 13.38
C ASN A 268 19.19 7.23 13.13
N HIS A 269 18.31 7.98 13.77
CA HIS A 269 16.88 7.92 13.45
C HIS A 269 16.62 8.35 12.02
N ILE A 270 15.51 7.86 11.48
CA ILE A 270 14.96 8.26 10.17
C ILE A 270 14.26 9.62 10.28
N ASP A 271 13.97 10.25 9.17
CA ASP A 271 13.14 11.45 9.16
C ASP A 271 11.65 11.07 9.24
N ALA A 272 10.91 11.77 10.08
CA ALA A 272 9.47 11.58 10.24
C ALA A 272 8.77 12.93 10.37
N GLU A 273 7.62 13.06 9.73
CA GLU A 273 6.83 14.27 9.75
C GLU A 273 5.35 13.96 9.93
N ILE A 274 4.73 14.64 10.89
CA ILE A 274 3.28 14.61 11.09
C ILE A 274 2.68 15.79 10.35
N ILE A 275 1.74 15.51 9.47
CA ILE A 275 1.05 16.46 8.61
C ILE A 275 -0.31 16.78 9.23
N ASP A 276 -0.64 18.06 9.38
CA ASP A 276 -1.98 18.49 9.81
C ASP A 276 -3.00 18.22 8.68
N SER A 277 -3.52 16.99 8.66
CA SER A 277 -4.45 16.48 7.65
C SER A 277 -5.40 15.45 8.25
N GLU A 278 -6.63 15.39 7.71
CA GLU A 278 -7.64 14.36 8.02
C GLU A 278 -7.77 13.34 6.88
N ILE A 279 -6.91 13.44 5.85
CA ILE A 279 -6.97 12.62 4.65
C ILE A 279 -5.99 11.45 4.78
N HIS A 280 -6.50 10.23 4.64
CA HIS A 280 -5.66 9.03 4.46
C HIS A 280 -5.04 9.04 3.05
N VAL A 281 -3.72 8.84 2.96
CA VAL A 281 -2.94 9.05 1.73
C VAL A 281 -3.14 10.46 1.20
N PHE A 282 -2.72 11.46 1.99
CA PHE A 282 -2.90 12.88 1.68
C PHE A 282 -2.20 13.33 0.39
N THR A 283 -1.37 12.49 -0.18
CA THR A 283 -0.72 12.72 -1.49
C THR A 283 -1.64 12.40 -2.68
N ARG A 284 -2.80 11.77 -2.45
CA ARG A 284 -3.81 11.51 -3.47
C ARG A 284 -5.07 12.34 -3.14
N LEU A 285 -5.35 13.35 -3.93
CA LEU A 285 -6.51 14.24 -3.79
C LEU A 285 -7.55 14.03 -4.90
N ALA A 286 -7.14 13.51 -6.05
CA ALA A 286 -8.02 13.21 -7.18
C ALA A 286 -9.20 12.34 -6.75
N LEU A 287 -10.38 12.62 -7.29
CA LEU A 287 -11.65 11.96 -7.03
C LEU A 287 -12.19 12.13 -5.58
N ARG A 288 -11.58 12.96 -4.75
CA ARG A 288 -12.06 13.27 -3.41
C ARG A 288 -12.90 14.52 -3.39
N GLU A 289 -13.91 14.52 -2.54
CA GLU A 289 -14.74 15.69 -2.29
C GLU A 289 -14.18 16.51 -1.11
N GLY A 290 -14.54 17.81 -1.06
CA GLY A 290 -14.21 18.69 0.06
C GLY A 290 -12.72 19.03 0.21
N ILE A 291 -11.91 18.88 -0.83
CA ILE A 291 -10.48 19.21 -0.82
C ILE A 291 -10.27 20.69 -0.57
N THR A 292 -9.43 21.01 0.39
CA THR A 292 -9.10 22.38 0.80
C THR A 292 -7.75 22.84 0.21
N GLN A 293 -7.48 24.16 0.27
CA GLN A 293 -6.17 24.69 -0.11
C GLN A 293 -5.03 24.18 0.77
N LYS A 294 -5.33 23.81 2.02
CA LYS A 294 -4.37 23.19 2.94
C LYS A 294 -3.99 21.79 2.46
N ASP A 295 -4.96 20.99 2.00
CA ASP A 295 -4.70 19.63 1.50
C ASP A 295 -3.82 19.69 0.25
N ILE A 296 -4.11 20.62 -0.66
CA ILE A 296 -3.29 20.86 -1.86
C ILE A 296 -1.85 21.26 -1.46
N ALA A 297 -1.70 22.16 -0.48
CA ALA A 297 -0.38 22.58 -0.01
C ALA A 297 0.40 21.44 0.66
N ASN A 298 -0.26 20.55 1.41
CA ASN A 298 0.34 19.38 2.02
C ASN A 298 0.83 18.38 0.96
N GLN A 299 -0.01 18.09 -0.04
CA GLN A 299 0.35 17.24 -1.18
C GLN A 299 1.56 17.81 -1.92
N GLN A 300 1.48 19.10 -2.29
CA GLN A 300 2.53 19.76 -3.04
C GLN A 300 3.86 19.76 -2.30
N LYS A 301 3.86 20.02 -0.99
CA LYS A 301 5.05 19.96 -0.14
C LYS A 301 5.69 18.55 -0.18
N ALA A 302 4.91 17.49 -0.03
CA ALA A 302 5.43 16.13 -0.08
C ALA A 302 6.00 15.79 -1.47
N PHE A 303 5.33 16.21 -2.54
CA PHE A 303 5.80 16.02 -3.91
C PHE A 303 7.12 16.76 -4.17
N GLU A 304 7.24 18.02 -3.75
CA GLU A 304 8.45 18.82 -3.89
C GLU A 304 9.63 18.20 -3.12
N GLU A 305 9.39 17.70 -1.90
CA GLU A 305 10.44 17.06 -1.11
C GLU A 305 10.94 15.76 -1.75
N MET A 306 10.03 14.90 -2.21
CA MET A 306 10.39 13.68 -2.93
C MET A 306 11.13 14.00 -4.23
N ALA A 307 10.61 14.92 -5.03
CA ALA A 307 11.21 15.33 -6.30
C ALA A 307 12.63 15.94 -6.09
N THR A 308 12.81 16.75 -5.06
CA THR A 308 14.12 17.35 -4.72
C THR A 308 15.18 16.28 -4.41
N LYS A 309 14.79 15.19 -3.76
CA LYS A 309 15.69 14.06 -3.50
C LYS A 309 15.99 13.28 -4.77
N LEU A 310 14.95 12.97 -5.57
CA LEU A 310 15.07 12.17 -6.79
C LEU A 310 15.79 12.88 -7.94
N SER A 311 15.94 14.21 -7.86
CA SER A 311 16.63 15.03 -8.86
C SER A 311 18.14 15.17 -8.62
N LYS A 312 18.67 14.53 -7.58
CA LYS A 312 20.11 14.52 -7.23
C LYS A 312 20.81 13.30 -7.82
#